data_0ddaaecc9f622bf216206a0e8f30f9ab
#
_entry.id   0ddaaecc9f622bf216206a0e8f30f9ab
#
_cell.length_a   1.000
_cell.length_b   1.000
_cell.length_c   1.000
_cell.angle_alpha   90.00
_cell.angle_beta   90.00
_cell.angle_gamma   90.00
#
_symmetry.space_group_name_H-M   'P 1'
#
loop_
_entity.id
_entity.type
_entity.pdbx_description
1 polymer ?
#
loop_
_entity_poly.entity_id
_entity_poly.type
_entity_poly.pdbx_seq_one_letter_code
_entity_poly.pdbx_strand_id
1 'polypeptide(L)'
;MQSGNGMTMQEAEQEIKYYQKIFQVARLLKGEDVERTFYQQGKGTCENVQDGCPCYSLWKKNGKCENCSSYKALREKKQMIKLEFLESEVYQVISRYMEIDGQPYVMELINHLEDDTLIDISCREKLINKLTGYNEKLYKDVLTGVYNRLYFEEEIKMWTGNAGIVVIDVDDFKLCNDTYGHLTGDMALAAVAGVIWRCIRREDTLVRYGGDEFVLVLPEIKEDGLVEKLQEIQEKIQNAVIPGYSNIQLSVSMGAVISQNESVEHAMLRARKLMYQAKNKKNMPSPRIT
;
A
#
# COMPACT_ATOMS: atom_id res chain seq x y z
N MET A 1 -46.23 3.23 -25.54
CA MET A 1 -45.16 2.77 -26.41
C MET A 1 -44.32 4.00 -26.76
N GLN A 2 -43.32 4.32 -25.96
CA GLN A 2 -42.32 5.32 -26.31
C GLN A 2 -41.16 4.54 -26.93
N SER A 3 -40.97 4.74 -28.24
CA SER A 3 -39.84 4.23 -28.99
C SER A 3 -38.56 4.85 -28.42
N GLY A 4 -37.76 4.04 -27.74
CA GLY A 4 -36.43 4.44 -27.33
C GLY A 4 -35.56 4.61 -28.58
N ASN A 5 -35.36 5.86 -29.03
CA ASN A 5 -34.32 6.19 -29.98
C ASN A 5 -32.96 6.03 -29.23
N GLY A 6 -32.37 4.84 -29.32
CA GLY A 6 -30.97 4.66 -28.97
C GLY A 6 -30.08 5.55 -29.87
N MET A 7 -29.01 6.08 -29.34
CA MET A 7 -28.04 6.87 -30.11
C MET A 7 -27.44 6.02 -31.22
N THR A 8 -27.32 6.57 -32.42
CA THR A 8 -26.63 5.95 -33.54
C THR A 8 -25.12 6.19 -33.47
N MET A 9 -24.33 5.34 -34.14
CA MET A 9 -22.86 5.51 -34.21
C MET A 9 -22.49 6.87 -34.81
N GLN A 10 -23.23 7.35 -35.82
CA GLN A 10 -22.98 8.65 -36.45
C GLN A 10 -23.17 9.82 -35.45
N GLU A 11 -24.20 9.75 -34.61
CA GLU A 11 -24.43 10.75 -33.56
C GLU A 11 -23.34 10.69 -32.48
N ALA A 12 -22.93 9.50 -32.08
CA ALA A 12 -21.84 9.32 -31.12
C ALA A 12 -20.51 9.86 -31.64
N GLU A 13 -20.19 9.64 -32.92
CA GLU A 13 -18.99 10.19 -33.55
C GLU A 13 -19.03 11.73 -33.64
N GLN A 14 -20.20 12.33 -33.87
CA GLN A 14 -20.34 13.79 -33.84
C GLN A 14 -20.15 14.33 -32.42
N GLU A 15 -20.69 13.67 -31.42
CA GLU A 15 -20.53 14.02 -30.01
C GLU A 15 -19.04 13.93 -29.59
N ILE A 16 -18.34 12.87 -29.98
CA ILE A 16 -16.89 12.72 -29.74
C ILE A 16 -16.09 13.82 -30.40
N LYS A 17 -16.35 14.15 -31.67
CA LYS A 17 -15.66 15.26 -32.38
C LYS A 17 -15.88 16.61 -31.69
N TYR A 18 -17.03 16.79 -31.06
CA TYR A 18 -17.28 18.00 -30.25
C TYR A 18 -16.43 18.00 -29.00
N TYR A 19 -16.40 16.88 -28.25
CA TYR A 19 -15.60 16.76 -27.02
C TYR A 19 -14.08 16.80 -27.26
N GLN A 20 -13.60 16.33 -28.39
CA GLN A 20 -12.19 16.44 -28.78
C GLN A 20 -11.68 17.89 -28.92
N LYS A 21 -12.60 18.88 -29.00
CA LYS A 21 -12.24 20.30 -28.96
C LYS A 21 -12.12 20.87 -27.55
N ILE A 22 -12.62 20.13 -26.55
CA ILE A 22 -12.74 20.58 -25.14
C ILE A 22 -11.82 19.78 -24.24
N PHE A 23 -11.74 18.48 -24.47
CA PHE A 23 -10.95 17.54 -23.67
C PHE A 23 -9.69 17.14 -24.44
N GLN A 24 -8.61 16.90 -23.72
CA GLN A 24 -7.36 16.42 -24.34
C GLN A 24 -7.53 15.05 -25.00
N VAL A 25 -8.34 14.19 -24.39
CA VAL A 25 -8.72 12.91 -24.97
C VAL A 25 -10.23 12.74 -24.85
N ALA A 26 -10.88 12.47 -25.98
CA ALA A 26 -12.27 12.01 -26.02
C ALA A 26 -12.34 10.80 -26.94
N ARG A 27 -12.77 9.66 -26.42
CA ARG A 27 -12.80 8.38 -27.14
C ARG A 27 -13.99 7.53 -26.76
N LEU A 28 -14.38 6.63 -27.67
CA LEU A 28 -15.37 5.59 -27.44
C LEU A 28 -14.64 4.25 -27.22
N LEU A 29 -15.03 3.57 -26.17
CA LEU A 29 -14.56 2.21 -25.85
C LEU A 29 -15.73 1.25 -26.01
N LYS A 30 -15.58 0.19 -26.79
CA LYS A 30 -16.59 -0.88 -26.86
C LYS A 30 -16.70 -1.59 -25.53
N GLY A 31 -17.90 -1.93 -25.10
CA GLY A 31 -18.12 -2.65 -23.85
C GLY A 31 -17.32 -3.94 -23.76
N GLU A 32 -17.27 -4.71 -24.85
CA GLU A 32 -16.48 -5.95 -24.94
C GLU A 32 -14.98 -5.73 -24.72
N ASP A 33 -14.40 -4.63 -25.22
CA ASP A 33 -12.99 -4.33 -25.06
C ASP A 33 -12.67 -3.88 -23.64
N VAL A 34 -13.58 -3.14 -23.00
CA VAL A 34 -13.47 -2.75 -21.59
C VAL A 34 -13.52 -3.99 -20.69
N GLU A 35 -14.43 -4.92 -20.94
CA GLU A 35 -14.53 -6.18 -20.20
C GLU A 35 -13.32 -7.06 -20.44
N ARG A 36 -12.91 -7.25 -21.70
CA ARG A 36 -11.71 -8.03 -22.05
C ARG A 36 -10.48 -7.49 -21.33
N THR A 37 -10.26 -6.19 -21.36
CA THR A 37 -9.14 -5.53 -20.68
C THR A 37 -9.18 -5.73 -19.16
N PHE A 38 -10.37 -5.79 -18.59
CA PHE A 38 -10.54 -5.99 -17.15
C PHE A 38 -10.26 -7.44 -16.72
N TYR A 39 -10.64 -8.43 -17.51
CA TYR A 39 -10.49 -9.85 -17.17
C TYR A 39 -9.22 -10.51 -17.67
N GLN A 40 -8.59 -9.99 -18.73
CA GLN A 40 -7.35 -10.55 -19.27
C GLN A 40 -6.11 -9.90 -18.63
N GLN A 41 -5.29 -10.71 -17.97
CA GLN A 41 -3.93 -10.35 -17.58
C GLN A 41 -3.02 -10.44 -18.83
N GLY A 42 -2.93 -9.38 -19.64
CA GLY A 42 -2.08 -9.32 -20.80
C GLY A 42 -1.09 -8.16 -20.72
N LYS A 43 0.21 -8.48 -20.81
CA LYS A 43 1.26 -7.46 -21.04
C LYS A 43 1.15 -7.01 -22.51
N GLY A 44 0.65 -5.80 -22.73
CA GLY A 44 0.66 -5.17 -24.04
C GLY A 44 1.14 -3.73 -23.94
N THR A 45 2.32 -3.44 -24.48
CA THR A 45 2.80 -2.08 -24.71
C THR A 45 2.31 -1.64 -26.09
N CYS A 46 1.52 -0.56 -26.14
CA CYS A 46 1.15 0.09 -27.42
C CYS A 46 1.92 1.40 -27.56
N GLU A 47 2.65 1.54 -28.63
CA GLU A 47 3.40 2.77 -28.97
C GLU A 47 2.50 3.86 -29.57
N ASN A 48 1.28 3.53 -30.04
CA ASN A 48 0.32 4.48 -30.61
C ASN A 48 -1.10 4.17 -30.12
N VAL A 49 -1.81 5.21 -29.67
CA VAL A 49 -3.22 5.16 -29.22
C VAL A 49 -4.16 5.13 -30.44
N GLN A 50 -4.07 4.10 -31.27
CA GLN A 50 -5.03 3.85 -32.36
C GLN A 50 -5.69 2.49 -32.13
N ASP A 51 -6.87 2.29 -32.75
CA ASP A 51 -7.80 1.19 -32.57
C ASP A 51 -7.19 -0.14 -32.07
N GLY A 52 -7.61 -0.61 -30.90
CA GLY A 52 -7.24 -1.92 -30.34
C GLY A 52 -6.26 -1.90 -29.14
N CYS A 53 -5.76 -0.73 -28.73
CA CYS A 53 -4.90 -0.64 -27.55
C CYS A 53 -5.69 -0.76 -26.25
N PRO A 54 -5.18 -1.51 -25.26
CA PRO A 54 -5.78 -1.55 -23.92
C PRO A 54 -5.92 -0.15 -23.32
N CYS A 55 -7.04 0.14 -22.67
CA CYS A 55 -7.31 1.48 -22.12
C CYS A 55 -6.23 1.98 -21.13
N TYR A 56 -5.54 1.07 -20.45
CA TYR A 56 -4.47 1.38 -19.49
C TYR A 56 -3.15 1.82 -20.15
N SER A 57 -2.94 1.56 -21.44
CA SER A 57 -1.72 1.99 -22.13
C SER A 57 -1.59 3.52 -22.20
N LEU A 58 -2.72 4.23 -22.20
CA LEU A 58 -2.75 5.69 -22.10
C LEU A 58 -2.05 6.18 -20.82
N TRP A 59 -2.12 5.42 -19.76
CA TRP A 59 -1.53 5.72 -18.46
C TRP A 59 -0.12 5.16 -18.28
N LYS A 60 0.52 4.66 -19.35
CA LYS A 60 1.83 3.97 -19.30
C LYS A 60 1.87 2.83 -18.27
N LYS A 61 0.72 2.25 -17.95
CA LYS A 61 0.62 1.14 -17.00
C LYS A 61 0.82 -0.21 -17.71
N ASN A 62 1.41 -1.16 -17.00
CA ASN A 62 1.68 -2.50 -17.52
C ASN A 62 0.51 -3.48 -17.34
N GLY A 63 -0.65 -3.00 -16.90
CA GLY A 63 -1.82 -3.83 -16.63
C GLY A 63 -3.07 -3.01 -16.31
N LYS A 64 -4.17 -3.70 -16.04
CA LYS A 64 -5.47 -3.09 -15.72
C LYS A 64 -5.38 -2.10 -14.55
N CYS A 65 -6.19 -1.05 -14.63
CA CYS A 65 -6.33 -0.12 -13.52
C CYS A 65 -7.15 -0.77 -12.39
N GLU A 66 -6.66 -0.75 -11.16
CA GLU A 66 -7.40 -1.26 -9.99
C GLU A 66 -8.74 -0.54 -9.81
N ASN A 67 -8.76 0.77 -10.04
CA ASN A 67 -9.96 1.60 -9.97
C ASN A 67 -10.40 2.06 -11.37
N CYS A 68 -10.79 1.11 -12.23
CA CYS A 68 -11.20 1.39 -13.61
C CYS A 68 -12.59 2.06 -13.64
N SER A 69 -12.63 3.37 -13.97
CA SER A 69 -13.89 4.12 -14.10
C SER A 69 -14.74 3.63 -15.27
N SER A 70 -14.11 3.24 -16.39
CA SER A 70 -14.80 2.76 -17.58
C SER A 70 -15.50 1.42 -17.35
N TYR A 71 -14.84 0.48 -16.63
CA TYR A 71 -15.47 -0.78 -16.24
C TYR A 71 -16.64 -0.57 -15.28
N LYS A 72 -16.48 0.32 -14.29
CA LYS A 72 -17.56 0.66 -13.37
C LYS A 72 -18.73 1.33 -14.09
N ALA A 73 -18.45 2.28 -15.00
CA ALA A 73 -19.47 2.95 -15.79
C ALA A 73 -20.27 1.96 -16.65
N LEU A 74 -19.59 1.00 -17.29
CA LEU A 74 -20.22 -0.06 -18.08
C LEU A 74 -21.13 -0.93 -17.22
N ARG A 75 -20.66 -1.39 -16.07
CA ARG A 75 -21.37 -2.31 -15.19
C ARG A 75 -22.57 -1.66 -14.51
N GLU A 76 -22.41 -0.42 -14.03
CA GLU A 76 -23.45 0.30 -13.29
C GLU A 76 -24.35 1.15 -14.20
N LYS A 77 -24.07 1.18 -15.51
CA LYS A 77 -24.80 1.94 -16.55
C LYS A 77 -25.00 3.42 -16.19
N LYS A 78 -23.96 4.03 -15.61
CA LYS A 78 -23.97 5.44 -15.20
C LYS A 78 -22.62 6.12 -15.46
N GLN A 79 -22.60 7.43 -15.28
CA GLN A 79 -21.36 8.20 -15.35
C GLN A 79 -20.51 7.94 -14.10
N MET A 80 -19.20 7.76 -14.31
CA MET A 80 -18.17 7.70 -13.29
C MET A 80 -17.15 8.79 -13.51
N ILE A 81 -16.62 9.32 -12.42
CA ILE A 81 -15.55 10.32 -12.45
C ILE A 81 -14.44 9.83 -11.51
N LYS A 82 -13.19 9.91 -11.97
CA LYS A 82 -12.02 9.68 -11.12
C LYS A 82 -10.94 10.71 -11.40
N LEU A 83 -10.04 10.87 -10.45
CA LEU A 83 -8.75 11.50 -10.67
C LEU A 83 -7.70 10.41 -10.86
N GLU A 84 -6.87 10.56 -11.90
CA GLU A 84 -5.74 9.69 -12.16
C GLU A 84 -4.47 10.50 -11.95
N PHE A 85 -3.53 9.95 -11.19
CA PHE A 85 -2.25 10.58 -10.88
C PHE A 85 -1.17 9.85 -11.67
N LEU A 86 -0.44 10.60 -12.50
CA LEU A 86 0.68 10.09 -13.27
C LEU A 86 1.90 10.95 -12.95
N GLU A 87 2.84 10.44 -12.17
CA GLU A 87 3.98 11.20 -11.65
C GLU A 87 3.49 12.44 -10.86
N SER A 88 3.83 13.66 -11.32
CA SER A 88 3.36 14.91 -10.73
C SER A 88 2.07 15.46 -11.36
N GLU A 89 1.56 14.79 -12.40
CA GLU A 89 0.43 15.26 -13.18
C GLU A 89 -0.89 14.67 -12.69
N VAL A 90 -1.96 15.45 -12.73
CA VAL A 90 -3.31 15.04 -12.33
C VAL A 90 -4.26 15.12 -13.51
N TYR A 91 -4.96 14.04 -13.76
CA TYR A 91 -5.93 13.93 -14.83
C TYR A 91 -7.33 13.68 -14.28
N GLN A 92 -8.32 14.43 -14.77
CA GLN A 92 -9.73 14.12 -14.57
C GLN A 92 -10.17 13.15 -15.65
N VAL A 93 -10.75 12.01 -15.25
CA VAL A 93 -11.32 11.02 -16.17
C VAL A 93 -12.80 10.92 -15.91
N ILE A 94 -13.60 11.19 -16.94
CA ILE A 94 -15.05 11.04 -16.94
C ILE A 94 -15.37 9.85 -17.85
N SER A 95 -16.01 8.82 -17.32
CA SER A 95 -16.43 7.63 -18.06
C SER A 95 -17.95 7.56 -18.02
N ARG A 96 -18.61 7.66 -19.17
CA ARG A 96 -20.07 7.65 -19.31
C ARG A 96 -20.52 6.42 -20.10
N TYR A 97 -21.43 5.64 -19.52
CA TYR A 97 -22.11 4.57 -20.25
C TYR A 97 -23.00 5.13 -21.36
N MET A 98 -22.98 4.49 -22.51
CA MET A 98 -23.81 4.80 -23.66
C MET A 98 -24.28 3.52 -24.34
N GLU A 99 -25.48 3.56 -24.94
CA GLU A 99 -25.97 2.50 -25.80
C GLU A 99 -26.03 3.05 -27.23
N ILE A 100 -25.22 2.48 -28.11
CA ILE A 100 -25.07 2.94 -29.50
C ILE A 100 -25.43 1.75 -30.40
N ASP A 101 -26.44 1.95 -31.27
CA ASP A 101 -26.99 0.91 -32.13
C ASP A 101 -27.31 -0.39 -31.37
N GLY A 102 -27.83 -0.27 -30.14
CA GLY A 102 -28.14 -1.39 -29.28
C GLY A 102 -26.95 -2.10 -28.65
N GLN A 103 -25.75 -1.57 -28.79
CA GLN A 103 -24.52 -2.13 -28.20
C GLN A 103 -23.99 -1.24 -27.07
N PRO A 104 -23.40 -1.83 -26.01
CA PRO A 104 -22.84 -1.07 -24.90
C PRO A 104 -21.49 -0.45 -25.25
N TYR A 105 -21.35 0.84 -24.96
CA TYR A 105 -20.13 1.62 -25.10
C TYR A 105 -19.86 2.44 -23.85
N VAL A 106 -18.62 2.87 -23.68
CA VAL A 106 -18.22 3.86 -22.70
C VAL A 106 -17.53 5.01 -23.42
N MET A 107 -18.08 6.22 -23.28
CA MET A 107 -17.41 7.46 -23.66
C MET A 107 -16.45 7.82 -22.53
N GLU A 108 -15.18 7.97 -22.86
CA GLU A 108 -14.15 8.38 -21.92
C GLU A 108 -13.61 9.75 -22.33
N LEU A 109 -13.73 10.71 -21.40
CA LEU A 109 -13.28 12.07 -21.54
C LEU A 109 -12.18 12.31 -20.51
N ILE A 110 -11.02 12.79 -20.97
CA ILE A 110 -9.86 12.98 -20.11
C ILE A 110 -9.36 14.40 -20.27
N ASN A 111 -9.15 15.05 -19.16
CA ASN A 111 -8.57 16.39 -19.13
C ASN A 111 -7.40 16.42 -18.15
N HIS A 112 -6.31 17.05 -18.56
CA HIS A 112 -5.20 17.37 -17.69
C HIS A 112 -5.60 18.55 -16.80
N LEU A 113 -5.43 18.43 -15.51
CA LEU A 113 -5.66 19.52 -14.56
C LEU A 113 -4.35 20.27 -14.39
N GLU A 114 -4.12 21.26 -15.24
CA GLU A 114 -2.96 22.16 -15.15
C GLU A 114 -3.05 23.05 -13.92
N ASP A 115 -1.94 23.65 -13.51
CA ASP A 115 -1.86 24.51 -12.33
C ASP A 115 -2.76 25.75 -12.42
N ASP A 116 -3.07 26.21 -13.66
CA ASP A 116 -3.97 27.32 -13.94
C ASP A 116 -5.45 26.94 -13.99
N THR A 117 -5.78 25.65 -13.92
CA THR A 117 -7.18 25.24 -13.79
C THR A 117 -7.67 25.70 -12.43
N LEU A 118 -8.86 26.30 -12.36
CA LEU A 118 -9.57 26.92 -11.23
C LEU A 118 -9.57 26.16 -9.87
N ILE A 119 -8.65 25.24 -9.67
CA ILE A 119 -8.31 24.69 -8.38
C ILE A 119 -7.22 25.61 -7.83
N ASP A 120 -7.63 26.51 -6.95
CA ASP A 120 -6.71 27.29 -6.13
C ASP A 120 -5.56 26.37 -5.66
N ILE A 121 -4.32 26.80 -5.90
CA ILE A 121 -3.10 26.06 -5.52
C ILE A 121 -3.20 25.54 -4.07
N SER A 122 -3.81 26.35 -3.19
CA SER A 122 -4.11 25.97 -1.82
C SER A 122 -5.09 24.78 -1.68
N CYS A 123 -5.99 24.60 -2.63
CA CYS A 123 -6.92 23.46 -2.67
C CYS A 123 -6.27 22.19 -3.19
N ARG A 124 -5.35 22.29 -4.18
CA ARG A 124 -4.54 21.16 -4.69
C ARG A 124 -3.62 20.65 -3.59
N GLU A 125 -2.88 21.51 -2.93
CA GLU A 125 -2.03 21.14 -1.78
C GLU A 125 -2.86 20.57 -0.65
N LYS A 126 -4.03 21.15 -0.34
CA LYS A 126 -4.94 20.62 0.67
C LYS A 126 -5.50 19.24 0.28
N LEU A 127 -5.79 19.00 -1.01
CA LEU A 127 -6.27 17.71 -1.49
C LEU A 127 -5.15 16.68 -1.44
N ILE A 128 -3.95 17.00 -1.93
CA ILE A 128 -2.78 16.14 -1.85
C ILE A 128 -2.44 15.86 -0.38
N ASN A 129 -2.40 16.88 0.47
CA ASN A 129 -2.12 16.72 1.90
C ASN A 129 -3.23 15.94 2.62
N LYS A 130 -4.50 16.08 2.22
CA LYS A 130 -5.58 15.22 2.72
C LYS A 130 -5.41 13.79 2.27
N LEU A 131 -5.12 13.53 1.00
CA LEU A 131 -4.94 12.17 0.47
C LEU A 131 -3.70 11.51 1.09
N THR A 132 -2.58 12.23 1.21
CA THR A 132 -1.37 11.76 1.90
C THR A 132 -1.65 11.55 3.40
N GLY A 133 -2.35 12.47 4.03
CA GLY A 133 -2.74 12.37 5.45
C GLY A 133 -3.76 11.26 5.71
N TYR A 134 -4.62 10.90 4.75
CA TYR A 134 -5.48 9.71 4.85
C TYR A 134 -4.68 8.43 4.70
N ASN A 135 -3.73 8.36 3.76
CA ASN A 135 -2.84 7.21 3.60
C ASN A 135 -1.94 7.02 4.82
N GLU A 136 -1.38 8.09 5.36
CA GLU A 136 -0.61 8.03 6.61
C GLU A 136 -1.47 7.54 7.79
N LYS A 137 -2.72 8.00 7.92
CA LYS A 137 -3.63 7.55 8.97
C LYS A 137 -4.09 6.10 8.78
N LEU A 138 -4.29 5.67 7.54
CA LEU A 138 -4.69 4.29 7.21
C LEU A 138 -3.58 3.27 7.52
N TYR A 139 -2.33 3.64 7.26
CA TYR A 139 -1.19 2.72 7.32
C TYR A 139 -0.34 2.83 8.59
N LYS A 140 -0.63 3.78 9.48
CA LYS A 140 0.08 3.93 10.74
C LYS A 140 -0.66 3.27 11.90
N ASP A 141 0.10 2.63 12.79
CA ASP A 141 -0.39 2.18 14.08
C ASP A 141 -0.52 3.38 15.03
N VAL A 142 -1.71 3.58 15.56
CA VAL A 142 -2.06 4.76 16.35
C VAL A 142 -1.23 4.86 17.63
N LEU A 143 -0.85 3.74 18.22
CA LEU A 143 -0.10 3.69 19.47
C LEU A 143 1.40 3.97 19.26
N THR A 144 1.99 3.32 18.28
CA THR A 144 3.44 3.31 18.09
C THR A 144 3.94 4.24 16.99
N GLY A 145 3.05 4.70 16.10
CA GLY A 145 3.38 5.56 14.97
C GLY A 145 4.14 4.87 13.82
N VAL A 146 4.51 3.60 13.96
CA VAL A 146 5.10 2.79 12.88
C VAL A 146 4.01 2.30 11.92
N TYR A 147 4.36 1.62 10.85
CA TYR A 147 3.34 1.06 9.96
C TYR A 147 2.51 -0.01 10.68
N ASN A 148 1.25 -0.15 10.26
CA ASN A 148 0.34 -1.15 10.81
C ASN A 148 0.28 -2.40 9.92
N ARG A 149 -0.48 -3.40 10.36
CA ARG A 149 -0.66 -4.65 9.63
C ARG A 149 -1.28 -4.47 8.24
N LEU A 150 -2.17 -3.49 8.06
CA LEU A 150 -2.77 -3.22 6.74
C LEU A 150 -1.71 -2.84 5.71
N TYR A 151 -0.76 -1.97 6.09
CA TYR A 151 0.38 -1.63 5.24
C TYR A 151 1.20 -2.85 4.85
N PHE A 152 1.44 -3.77 5.79
CA PHE A 152 2.14 -5.02 5.48
C PHE A 152 1.40 -5.86 4.45
N GLU A 153 0.10 -6.06 4.63
CA GLU A 153 -0.70 -6.92 3.73
C GLU A 153 -0.82 -6.34 2.31
N GLU A 154 -0.89 -5.01 2.16
CA GLU A 154 -1.11 -4.35 0.88
C GLU A 154 0.18 -3.99 0.15
N GLU A 155 1.22 -3.55 0.87
CA GLU A 155 2.42 -2.96 0.26
C GLU A 155 3.67 -3.85 0.39
N ILE A 156 3.82 -4.60 1.49
CA ILE A 156 5.07 -5.29 1.83
C ILE A 156 5.02 -6.78 1.56
N LYS A 157 3.92 -7.44 1.82
CA LYS A 157 3.76 -8.90 1.84
C LYS A 157 4.29 -9.59 0.60
N MET A 158 3.97 -9.05 -0.59
CA MET A 158 4.32 -9.63 -1.89
C MET A 158 5.61 -9.07 -2.48
N TRP A 159 6.28 -8.16 -1.78
CA TRP A 159 7.55 -7.61 -2.24
C TRP A 159 8.64 -8.69 -2.28
N THR A 160 9.49 -8.70 -3.33
CA THR A 160 10.47 -9.75 -3.63
C THR A 160 11.85 -9.19 -3.89
N GLY A 161 12.36 -8.36 -3.02
CA GLY A 161 13.74 -7.84 -3.13
C GLY A 161 14.70 -8.58 -2.20
N ASN A 162 15.99 -8.26 -2.33
CA ASN A 162 16.98 -8.69 -1.35
C ASN A 162 16.84 -7.87 -0.07
N ALA A 163 16.56 -8.52 1.05
CA ALA A 163 16.40 -7.83 2.32
C ALA A 163 16.67 -8.73 3.52
N GLY A 164 17.03 -8.12 4.63
CA GLY A 164 16.91 -8.73 5.95
C GLY A 164 15.46 -8.65 6.43
N ILE A 165 14.85 -9.78 6.74
CA ILE A 165 13.50 -9.84 7.30
C ILE A 165 13.61 -10.29 8.74
N VAL A 166 13.13 -9.45 9.66
CA VAL A 166 13.20 -9.70 11.10
C VAL A 166 11.80 -9.73 11.70
N VAL A 167 11.50 -10.76 12.47
CA VAL A 167 10.33 -10.80 13.33
C VAL A 167 10.78 -10.57 14.76
N ILE A 168 10.12 -9.65 15.43
CA ILE A 168 10.45 -9.17 16.78
C ILE A 168 9.20 -9.33 17.64
N ASP A 169 9.35 -9.89 18.83
CA ASP A 169 8.29 -10.07 19.81
C ASP A 169 8.76 -9.50 21.15
N VAL A 170 7.91 -8.76 21.84
CA VAL A 170 8.24 -8.18 23.14
C VAL A 170 8.10 -9.24 24.21
N ASP A 171 9.22 -9.52 24.92
CA ASP A 171 9.25 -10.55 25.94
C ASP A 171 8.37 -10.15 27.15
N ASP A 172 7.68 -11.14 27.72
CA ASP A 172 6.85 -10.99 28.92
C ASP A 172 5.81 -9.86 28.86
N PHE A 173 5.37 -9.47 27.65
CA PHE A 173 4.43 -8.36 27.44
C PHE A 173 3.11 -8.58 28.19
N LYS A 174 2.58 -9.81 28.17
CA LYS A 174 1.37 -10.15 28.93
C LYS A 174 1.58 -9.97 30.42
N LEU A 175 2.71 -10.42 30.97
CA LEU A 175 3.05 -10.25 32.38
C LEU A 175 3.17 -8.76 32.74
N CYS A 176 3.75 -7.96 31.88
CA CYS A 176 3.81 -6.52 32.06
C CYS A 176 2.41 -5.91 32.16
N ASN A 177 1.49 -6.25 31.25
CA ASN A 177 0.10 -5.83 31.30
C ASN A 177 -0.62 -6.28 32.59
N ASP A 178 -0.46 -7.55 32.96
CA ASP A 178 -1.13 -8.12 34.12
C ASP A 178 -0.60 -7.50 35.44
N THR A 179 0.66 -7.08 35.47
CA THR A 179 1.31 -6.51 36.67
C THR A 179 1.13 -5.02 36.81
N TYR A 180 1.29 -4.27 35.70
CA TYR A 180 1.37 -2.80 35.71
C TYR A 180 0.20 -2.12 34.99
N GLY A 181 -0.70 -2.92 34.38
CA GLY A 181 -1.85 -2.42 33.63
C GLY A 181 -1.55 -2.13 32.16
N HIS A 182 -2.60 -2.11 31.35
CA HIS A 182 -2.51 -1.94 29.89
C HIS A 182 -1.83 -0.63 29.45
N LEU A 183 -2.03 0.45 30.20
CA LEU A 183 -1.39 1.73 29.89
C LEU A 183 0.14 1.63 29.94
N THR A 184 0.68 0.88 30.88
CA THR A 184 2.12 0.65 30.99
C THR A 184 2.62 -0.26 29.84
N GLY A 185 1.84 -1.26 29.45
CA GLY A 185 2.12 -2.06 28.28
C GLY A 185 2.13 -1.25 26.98
N ASP A 186 1.19 -0.32 26.85
CA ASP A 186 1.17 0.61 25.71
C ASP A 186 2.43 1.49 25.66
N MET A 187 2.87 1.99 26.82
CA MET A 187 4.13 2.74 26.91
C MET A 187 5.34 1.87 26.57
N ALA A 188 5.35 0.59 26.97
CA ALA A 188 6.40 -0.35 26.64
C ALA A 188 6.48 -0.56 25.10
N LEU A 189 5.34 -0.80 24.44
CA LEU A 189 5.28 -0.95 22.98
C LEU A 189 5.75 0.31 22.25
N ALA A 190 5.31 1.49 22.69
CA ALA A 190 5.74 2.75 22.11
C ALA A 190 7.26 2.98 22.31
N ALA A 191 7.80 2.60 23.47
CA ALA A 191 9.23 2.69 23.75
C ALA A 191 10.04 1.75 22.83
N VAL A 192 9.65 0.49 22.70
CA VAL A 192 10.29 -0.50 21.82
C VAL A 192 10.26 -0.01 20.36
N ALA A 193 9.09 0.37 19.85
CA ALA A 193 8.96 0.90 18.49
C ALA A 193 9.83 2.13 18.27
N GLY A 194 9.85 3.07 19.20
CA GLY A 194 10.66 4.26 19.15
C GLY A 194 12.18 3.99 19.18
N VAL A 195 12.62 2.96 19.90
CA VAL A 195 14.03 2.53 19.87
C VAL A 195 14.40 1.95 18.51
N ILE A 196 13.59 1.01 18.00
CA ILE A 196 13.83 0.39 16.69
C ILE A 196 13.86 1.46 15.60
N TRP A 197 12.87 2.37 15.60
CA TRP A 197 12.78 3.46 14.63
C TRP A 197 14.04 4.35 14.57
N ARG A 198 14.70 4.60 15.69
CA ARG A 198 15.96 5.36 15.76
C ARG A 198 17.19 4.57 15.29
N CYS A 199 17.08 3.24 15.18
CA CYS A 199 18.15 2.37 14.72
C CYS A 199 18.11 2.09 13.22
N ILE A 200 17.01 2.42 12.53
CA ILE A 200 16.78 2.08 11.13
C ILE A 200 16.93 3.29 10.22
N ARG A 201 17.13 3.03 8.92
CA ARG A 201 17.25 4.04 7.87
C ARG A 201 15.86 4.43 7.34
N ARG A 202 15.83 5.47 6.50
CA ARG A 202 14.58 5.93 5.87
C ARG A 202 13.96 4.89 4.93
N GLU A 203 14.81 4.12 4.24
CA GLU A 203 14.41 3.05 3.32
C GLU A 203 13.97 1.76 4.03
N ASP A 204 14.27 1.62 5.32
CA ASP A 204 13.87 0.48 6.12
C ASP A 204 12.39 0.61 6.54
N THR A 205 11.72 -0.51 6.68
CA THR A 205 10.29 -0.53 7.02
C THR A 205 10.06 -1.26 8.34
N LEU A 206 9.45 -0.58 9.31
CA LEU A 206 9.01 -1.16 10.58
C LEU A 206 7.49 -1.21 10.65
N VAL A 207 6.94 -2.38 10.87
CA VAL A 207 5.52 -2.68 10.94
C VAL A 207 5.17 -3.27 12.30
N ARG A 208 4.14 -2.78 12.96
CA ARG A 208 3.49 -3.49 14.06
C ARG A 208 2.47 -4.48 13.48
N TYR A 209 2.83 -5.76 13.47
CA TYR A 209 2.05 -6.81 12.82
C TYR A 209 0.95 -7.38 13.73
N GLY A 210 1.19 -7.44 15.02
CA GLY A 210 0.27 -7.97 16.05
C GLY A 210 0.29 -7.12 17.32
N GLY A 211 -0.24 -7.66 18.40
CA GLY A 211 -0.29 -6.97 19.69
C GLY A 211 1.08 -6.52 20.17
N ASP A 212 2.01 -7.46 20.27
CA ASP A 212 3.38 -7.30 20.75
C ASP A 212 4.43 -7.72 19.70
N GLU A 213 3.98 -8.02 18.47
CA GLU A 213 4.83 -8.49 17.37
C GLU A 213 5.08 -7.39 16.34
N PHE A 214 6.37 -7.20 15.99
CA PHE A 214 6.81 -6.30 14.95
C PHE A 214 7.52 -7.06 13.82
N VAL A 215 7.43 -6.52 12.61
CA VAL A 215 8.17 -6.98 11.44
C VAL A 215 9.05 -5.83 10.95
N LEU A 216 10.34 -6.11 10.76
CA LEU A 216 11.31 -5.16 10.25
C LEU A 216 11.84 -5.69 8.92
N VAL A 217 11.80 -4.84 7.88
CA VAL A 217 12.32 -5.11 6.54
C VAL A 217 13.46 -4.16 6.28
N LEU A 218 14.64 -4.71 5.98
CA LEU A 218 15.90 -4.00 5.77
C LEU A 218 16.41 -4.26 4.34
N PRO A 219 16.02 -3.45 3.35
CA PRO A 219 16.45 -3.63 1.97
C PRO A 219 17.97 -3.61 1.83
N GLU A 220 18.50 -4.47 0.95
CA GLU A 220 19.92 -4.52 0.56
C GLU A 220 20.92 -4.67 1.73
N ILE A 221 20.48 -5.20 2.89
CA ILE A 221 21.37 -5.46 4.01
C ILE A 221 22.13 -6.78 3.80
N LYS A 222 23.40 -6.79 4.14
CA LYS A 222 24.23 -8.00 4.16
C LYS A 222 24.10 -8.70 5.51
N GLU A 223 24.46 -9.99 5.56
CA GLU A 223 24.34 -10.83 6.76
C GLU A 223 25.07 -10.23 7.97
N ASP A 224 26.34 -9.80 7.81
CA ASP A 224 27.12 -9.19 8.90
C ASP A 224 26.43 -7.91 9.41
N GLY A 225 25.97 -7.05 8.51
CA GLY A 225 25.26 -5.82 8.89
C GLY A 225 23.90 -6.09 9.54
N LEU A 226 23.23 -7.19 9.18
CA LEU A 226 22.00 -7.63 9.84
C LEU A 226 22.30 -8.03 11.29
N VAL A 227 23.33 -8.85 11.53
CA VAL A 227 23.74 -9.26 12.89
C VAL A 227 24.08 -8.05 13.76
N GLU A 228 24.90 -7.13 13.26
CA GLU A 228 25.27 -5.90 13.97
C GLU A 228 24.02 -5.05 14.30
N LYS A 229 23.09 -4.93 13.34
CA LYS A 229 21.86 -4.17 13.53
C LYS A 229 20.95 -4.78 14.60
N LEU A 230 20.83 -6.11 14.64
CA LEU A 230 20.05 -6.80 15.67
C LEU A 230 20.65 -6.63 17.06
N GLN A 231 21.98 -6.69 17.17
CA GLN A 231 22.68 -6.46 18.44
C GLN A 231 22.47 -5.02 18.93
N GLU A 232 22.63 -4.04 18.03
CA GLU A 232 22.37 -2.62 18.33
C GLU A 232 20.96 -2.41 18.88
N ILE A 233 19.94 -2.98 18.19
CA ILE A 233 18.54 -2.87 18.60
C ILE A 233 18.32 -3.50 19.97
N GLN A 234 18.86 -4.70 20.18
CA GLN A 234 18.69 -5.44 21.44
C GLN A 234 19.29 -4.67 22.62
N GLU A 235 20.52 -4.19 22.48
CA GLU A 235 21.20 -3.43 23.54
C GLU A 235 20.45 -2.13 23.87
N LYS A 236 19.99 -1.41 22.84
CA LYS A 236 19.25 -0.15 23.05
C LYS A 236 17.87 -0.38 23.69
N ILE A 237 17.19 -1.48 23.38
CA ILE A 237 15.92 -1.83 24.03
C ILE A 237 16.15 -2.18 25.49
N GLN A 238 17.18 -2.98 25.81
CA GLN A 238 17.52 -3.34 27.20
C GLN A 238 17.87 -2.12 28.06
N ASN A 239 18.43 -1.08 27.47
CA ASN A 239 18.76 0.18 28.15
C ASN A 239 17.64 1.23 28.09
N ALA A 240 16.52 0.92 27.44
CA ALA A 240 15.40 1.83 27.37
C ALA A 240 14.63 1.87 28.69
N VAL A 241 14.27 3.09 29.12
CA VAL A 241 13.51 3.30 30.36
C VAL A 241 12.12 3.78 30.00
N ILE A 242 11.10 3.18 30.61
CA ILE A 242 9.72 3.66 30.51
C ILE A 242 9.55 4.81 31.51
N PRO A 243 9.12 6.01 31.08
CA PRO A 243 8.89 7.13 31.98
C PRO A 243 7.93 6.76 33.11
N GLY A 244 8.36 6.98 34.37
CA GLY A 244 7.59 6.61 35.57
C GLY A 244 7.75 5.16 36.04
N TYR A 245 8.46 4.29 35.28
CA TYR A 245 8.62 2.87 35.58
C TYR A 245 10.08 2.42 35.38
N SER A 246 10.99 2.96 36.13
CA SER A 246 12.44 2.65 36.03
C SER A 246 12.81 1.20 36.40
N ASN A 247 11.91 0.46 37.03
CA ASN A 247 12.07 -0.93 37.42
C ASN A 247 11.63 -1.93 36.33
N ILE A 248 11.04 -1.48 35.25
CA ILE A 248 10.65 -2.34 34.12
C ILE A 248 11.82 -2.42 33.14
N GLN A 249 12.36 -3.60 32.98
CA GLN A 249 13.39 -3.87 31.98
C GLN A 249 12.74 -4.44 30.72
N LEU A 250 12.88 -3.73 29.60
CA LEU A 250 12.37 -4.17 28.31
C LEU A 250 13.32 -5.18 27.68
N SER A 251 12.78 -6.23 27.12
CA SER A 251 13.52 -7.14 26.27
C SER A 251 12.68 -7.64 25.09
N VAL A 252 13.35 -8.11 24.05
CA VAL A 252 12.70 -8.62 22.84
C VAL A 252 13.36 -9.93 22.42
N SER A 253 12.56 -10.80 21.83
CA SER A 253 13.04 -11.97 21.10
C SER A 253 12.98 -11.70 19.62
N MET A 254 14.06 -11.96 18.89
CA MET A 254 14.18 -11.66 17.46
C MET A 254 14.55 -12.92 16.69
N GLY A 255 13.97 -13.07 15.51
CA GLY A 255 14.38 -14.03 14.51
C GLY A 255 14.55 -13.34 13.17
N ALA A 256 15.64 -13.61 12.48
CA ALA A 256 15.99 -12.91 11.25
C ALA A 256 16.44 -13.87 10.16
N VAL A 257 16.16 -13.52 8.91
CA VAL A 257 16.66 -14.22 7.71
C VAL A 257 17.02 -13.20 6.62
N ILE A 258 17.96 -13.56 5.76
CA ILE A 258 18.13 -12.88 4.49
C ILE A 258 17.16 -13.49 3.48
N SER A 259 16.35 -12.64 2.86
CA SER A 259 15.46 -12.98 1.76
C SER A 259 16.16 -12.72 0.42
N GLN A 260 16.09 -13.69 -0.49
CA GLN A 260 16.60 -13.58 -1.85
C GLN A 260 15.57 -14.17 -2.81
N ASN A 261 14.99 -13.34 -3.69
CA ASN A 261 14.03 -13.77 -4.71
C ASN A 261 12.79 -14.52 -4.19
N GLU A 262 12.41 -14.31 -2.95
CA GLU A 262 11.17 -14.82 -2.36
C GLU A 262 10.32 -13.64 -1.82
N SER A 263 9.01 -13.85 -1.59
CA SER A 263 8.17 -12.83 -0.98
C SER A 263 8.53 -12.61 0.49
N VAL A 264 8.34 -11.38 0.98
CA VAL A 264 8.52 -11.06 2.41
C VAL A 264 7.68 -11.96 3.30
N GLU A 265 6.49 -12.38 2.86
CA GLU A 265 5.65 -13.32 3.59
C GLU A 265 6.35 -14.65 3.87
N HIS A 266 6.98 -15.25 2.85
CA HIS A 266 7.70 -16.50 3.00
C HIS A 266 8.93 -16.36 3.91
N ALA A 267 9.71 -15.30 3.73
CA ALA A 267 10.84 -15.00 4.58
C ALA A 267 10.42 -14.75 6.03
N MET A 268 9.32 -14.02 6.24
CA MET A 268 8.75 -13.76 7.57
C MET A 268 8.36 -15.06 8.30
N LEU A 269 7.79 -16.05 7.60
CA LEU A 269 7.46 -17.35 8.21
C LEU A 269 8.71 -18.07 8.73
N ARG A 270 9.84 -17.98 8.00
CA ARG A 270 11.12 -18.54 8.44
C ARG A 270 11.70 -17.76 9.63
N ALA A 271 11.70 -16.43 9.54
CA ALA A 271 12.16 -15.57 10.63
C ALA A 271 11.35 -15.79 11.92
N ARG A 272 10.03 -15.93 11.80
CA ARG A 272 9.15 -16.22 12.96
C ARG A 272 9.50 -17.53 13.66
N LYS A 273 9.84 -18.59 12.93
CA LYS A 273 10.31 -19.84 13.52
C LYS A 273 11.58 -19.65 14.36
N LEU A 274 12.53 -18.85 13.85
CA LEU A 274 13.76 -18.54 14.58
C LEU A 274 13.49 -17.70 15.82
N MET A 275 12.58 -16.75 15.75
CA MET A 275 12.15 -15.92 16.88
C MET A 275 11.56 -16.80 18.00
N TYR A 276 10.66 -17.73 17.67
CA TYR A 276 10.10 -18.66 18.66
C TYR A 276 11.18 -19.57 19.31
N GLN A 277 12.18 -20.00 18.53
CA GLN A 277 13.30 -20.76 19.10
C GLN A 277 14.13 -19.92 20.07
N ALA A 278 14.37 -18.65 19.76
CA ALA A 278 15.07 -17.73 20.65
C ALA A 278 14.28 -17.48 21.94
N LYS A 279 12.95 -17.26 21.83
CA LYS A 279 12.05 -17.06 22.97
C LYS A 279 12.04 -18.28 23.90
N ASN A 280 11.95 -19.48 23.34
CA ASN A 280 11.96 -20.72 24.12
C ASN A 280 13.29 -20.96 24.85
N LYS A 281 14.44 -20.60 24.27
CA LYS A 281 15.74 -20.70 24.94
C LYS A 281 15.86 -19.75 26.13
N LYS A 282 15.29 -18.56 26.08
CA LYS A 282 15.25 -17.62 27.22
C LYS A 282 14.36 -18.13 28.35
N ASN A 283 13.28 -18.81 28.03
CA ASN A 283 12.29 -19.36 29.01
C ASN A 283 12.67 -20.71 29.58
N MET A 284 13.77 -21.32 29.15
CA MET A 284 14.29 -22.54 29.82
C MET A 284 14.90 -22.15 31.17
N PRO A 285 14.48 -22.76 32.28
CA PRO A 285 15.14 -22.55 33.58
C PRO A 285 16.60 -23.00 33.44
N SER A 286 17.52 -22.12 33.84
CA SER A 286 18.93 -22.45 33.92
C SER A 286 19.08 -23.74 34.73
N PRO A 287 19.87 -24.77 34.27
CA PRO A 287 20.08 -25.94 35.02
C PRO A 287 20.69 -25.54 36.38
N ARG A 288 19.95 -25.78 37.47
CA ARG A 288 20.52 -25.66 38.82
C ARG A 288 21.60 -26.73 38.91
N ILE A 289 22.85 -26.28 38.90
CA ILE A 289 23.98 -27.11 39.30
C ILE A 289 23.83 -27.29 40.81
N THR A 290 23.42 -28.48 41.21
CA THR A 290 23.53 -28.98 42.61
C THR A 290 24.95 -29.44 42.87
#